data_0e7a5dde5c462b99122013ab24ac8bc0
#
_entry.id   0e7a5dde5c462b99122013ab24ac8bc0
#
_cell.length_a   1.000
_cell.length_b   1.000
_cell.length_c   1.000
_cell.angle_alpha   90.00
_cell.angle_beta   90.00
_cell.angle_gamma   90.00
#
_symmetry.space_group_name_H-M   'P 1'
#
loop_
_entity.id
_entity.type
_entity.pdbx_description
1 polymer ?
#
loop_
_entity_poly.entity_id
_entity_poly.type
_entity_poly.pdbx_seq_one_letter_code
_entity_poly.pdbx_strand_id
1 'polypeptide(L)'
;YGKPLSVPQGVIGLMTRFGMDVVLAHPEGYDVMPEVEEIAKKNAAATGGSYKKVSTMEDAFDGADIVYPKSWAPFAAMEQRTKLYQAGDQAGIDALEKQLLAQNAQHKDWTCSEEMMKRTKNGKALYLHCLPADITGLSCPEGEVDNSVFDRYLVPLYKEASYKPYIIAAMILMSKVKDPVSALMALDQGSKRKLF
;
A
#
# COMPACT_ATOMS: atom_id res chain seq x y z
N TYR A 1 8.73 -10.89 11.35
CA TYR A 1 8.32 -9.54 11.78
C TYR A 1 7.04 -9.13 11.08
N GLY A 2 6.01 -8.81 11.89
CA GLY A 2 4.69 -8.40 11.37
C GLY A 2 4.70 -6.95 10.91
N LYS A 3 4.56 -6.72 9.61
CA LYS A 3 4.48 -5.36 9.03
C LYS A 3 3.09 -4.74 9.24
N PRO A 4 2.99 -3.40 9.34
CA PRO A 4 1.72 -2.73 9.61
C PRO A 4 0.76 -2.77 8.41
N LEU A 5 -0.55 -2.70 8.73
CA LEU A 5 -1.66 -2.66 7.76
C LEU A 5 -1.90 -1.28 7.12
N SER A 6 -1.23 -0.25 7.60
CA SER A 6 -1.50 1.14 7.18
C SER A 6 -1.40 1.36 5.68
N VAL A 7 -0.48 0.67 5.01
CA VAL A 7 -0.26 0.86 3.57
C VAL A 7 -1.38 0.24 2.74
N PRO A 8 -1.69 -1.08 2.82
CA PRO A 8 -2.78 -1.65 2.02
C PRO A 8 -4.12 -0.98 2.33
N GLN A 9 -4.41 -0.70 3.58
CA GLN A 9 -5.64 0.00 3.97
C GLN A 9 -5.70 1.44 3.43
N GLY A 10 -4.58 2.16 3.47
CA GLY A 10 -4.48 3.50 2.89
C GLY A 10 -4.70 3.50 1.38
N VAL A 11 -4.10 2.54 0.66
CA VAL A 11 -4.25 2.42 -0.80
C VAL A 11 -5.69 2.13 -1.18
N ILE A 12 -6.31 1.08 -0.64
CA ILE A 12 -7.69 0.72 -1.01
C ILE A 12 -8.70 1.80 -0.61
N GLY A 13 -8.54 2.41 0.58
CA GLY A 13 -9.43 3.46 1.06
C GLY A 13 -9.31 4.78 0.28
N LEU A 14 -8.10 5.09 -0.22
CA LEU A 14 -7.87 6.34 -0.95
C LEU A 14 -8.16 6.20 -2.45
N MET A 15 -7.66 5.15 -3.10
CA MET A 15 -7.78 5.01 -4.56
C MET A 15 -9.23 4.84 -5.00
N THR A 16 -10.06 4.18 -4.22
CA THR A 16 -11.50 4.07 -4.47
C THR A 16 -12.23 5.42 -4.41
N ARG A 17 -11.66 6.44 -3.74
CA ARG A 17 -12.22 7.82 -3.74
C ARG A 17 -11.99 8.56 -5.05
N PHE A 18 -11.08 8.10 -5.88
CA PHE A 18 -10.76 8.70 -7.18
C PHE A 18 -11.43 7.98 -8.36
N GLY A 19 -12.41 7.11 -8.11
CA GLY A 19 -13.12 6.37 -9.16
C GLY A 19 -12.26 5.30 -9.82
N MET A 20 -11.21 4.82 -9.16
CA MET A 20 -10.37 3.74 -9.67
C MET A 20 -11.01 2.38 -9.41
N ASP A 21 -10.74 1.44 -10.31
CA ASP A 21 -11.01 0.02 -10.09
C ASP A 21 -9.88 -0.57 -9.26
N VAL A 22 -10.20 -0.98 -8.04
CA VAL A 22 -9.20 -1.42 -7.05
C VAL A 22 -9.40 -2.88 -6.72
N VAL A 23 -8.35 -3.68 -6.87
CA VAL A 23 -8.32 -5.09 -6.49
C VAL A 23 -7.35 -5.27 -5.32
N LEU A 24 -7.85 -5.79 -4.20
CA LEU A 24 -7.04 -6.23 -3.06
C LEU A 24 -6.81 -7.74 -3.18
N ALA A 25 -5.55 -8.16 -3.26
CA ALA A 25 -5.17 -9.56 -3.25
C ALA A 25 -4.36 -9.90 -2.01
N HIS A 26 -4.71 -11.00 -1.34
CA HIS A 26 -3.92 -11.55 -0.25
C HIS A 26 -4.24 -13.05 -0.05
N PRO A 27 -3.32 -13.84 0.55
CA PRO A 27 -3.60 -15.21 0.95
C PRO A 27 -4.72 -15.27 2.00
N GLU A 28 -5.34 -16.42 2.15
CA GLU A 28 -6.30 -16.66 3.21
C GLU A 28 -5.68 -16.33 4.58
N GLY A 29 -6.45 -15.67 5.44
CA GLY A 29 -6.04 -15.27 6.77
C GLY A 29 -5.22 -13.97 6.86
N TYR A 30 -4.95 -13.28 5.75
CA TYR A 30 -4.25 -11.99 5.74
C TYR A 30 -5.19 -10.78 5.60
N ASP A 31 -6.40 -10.91 6.09
CA ASP A 31 -7.41 -9.86 6.00
C ASP A 31 -6.94 -8.54 6.63
N VAL A 32 -7.37 -7.45 6.01
CA VAL A 32 -7.29 -6.09 6.54
C VAL A 32 -8.50 -5.82 7.46
N MET A 33 -8.59 -4.63 8.04
CA MET A 33 -9.75 -4.25 8.86
C MET A 33 -11.04 -4.29 8.02
N PRO A 34 -12.11 -5.00 8.48
CA PRO A 34 -13.37 -5.08 7.74
C PRO A 34 -13.99 -3.71 7.45
N GLU A 35 -13.87 -2.77 8.38
CA GLU A 35 -14.39 -1.40 8.23
C GLU A 35 -13.73 -0.66 7.07
N VAL A 36 -12.45 -0.93 6.80
CA VAL A 36 -11.73 -0.32 5.69
C VAL A 36 -12.19 -0.89 4.35
N GLU A 37 -12.48 -2.19 4.27
CA GLU A 37 -13.07 -2.80 3.08
C GLU A 37 -14.48 -2.22 2.80
N GLU A 38 -15.30 -2.03 3.83
CA GLU A 38 -16.62 -1.41 3.67
C GLU A 38 -16.53 0.05 3.21
N ILE A 39 -15.55 0.81 3.73
CA ILE A 39 -15.26 2.17 3.26
C ILE A 39 -14.82 2.15 1.79
N ALA A 40 -13.97 1.22 1.38
CA ALA A 40 -13.51 1.10 0.00
C ALA A 40 -14.68 0.79 -0.95
N LYS A 41 -15.57 -0.16 -0.60
CA LYS A 41 -16.78 -0.46 -1.36
C LYS A 41 -17.70 0.75 -1.50
N LYS A 42 -17.94 1.47 -0.39
CA LYS A 42 -18.78 2.67 -0.37
C LYS A 42 -18.19 3.79 -1.24
N ASN A 43 -16.88 4.02 -1.13
CA ASN A 43 -16.20 5.03 -1.94
C ASN A 43 -16.28 4.69 -3.43
N ALA A 44 -15.97 3.44 -3.82
CA ALA A 44 -16.03 2.99 -5.20
C ALA A 44 -17.44 3.20 -5.79
N ALA A 45 -18.48 2.78 -5.07
CA ALA A 45 -19.87 2.99 -5.51
C ALA A 45 -20.24 4.48 -5.68
N ALA A 46 -19.71 5.37 -4.84
CA ALA A 46 -19.97 6.80 -4.91
C ALA A 46 -19.22 7.53 -6.02
N THR A 47 -18.13 6.98 -6.51
CA THR A 47 -17.20 7.64 -7.47
C THR A 47 -17.20 7.02 -8.86
N GLY A 48 -17.94 5.91 -9.07
CA GLY A 48 -18.01 5.22 -10.35
C GLY A 48 -16.85 4.26 -10.63
N GLY A 49 -16.03 3.96 -9.60
CA GLY A 49 -15.03 2.90 -9.63
C GLY A 49 -15.56 1.58 -9.09
N SER A 50 -14.66 0.64 -8.84
CA SER A 50 -14.98 -0.66 -8.24
C SER A 50 -14.01 -1.07 -7.15
N TYR A 51 -14.46 -1.98 -6.26
CA TYR A 51 -13.60 -2.65 -5.28
C TYR A 51 -13.84 -4.15 -5.32
N LYS A 52 -12.77 -4.92 -5.46
CA LYS A 52 -12.81 -6.38 -5.47
C LYS A 52 -11.71 -6.94 -4.56
N LYS A 53 -12.02 -8.02 -3.82
CA LYS A 53 -11.04 -8.82 -3.09
C LYS A 53 -10.87 -10.17 -3.79
N VAL A 54 -9.62 -10.61 -3.94
CA VAL A 54 -9.24 -11.88 -4.57
C VAL A 54 -8.20 -12.61 -3.71
N SER A 55 -8.06 -13.91 -3.91
CA SER A 55 -7.16 -14.77 -3.14
C SER A 55 -5.90 -15.21 -3.90
N THR A 56 -5.71 -14.70 -5.12
CA THR A 56 -4.51 -14.98 -5.95
C THR A 56 -3.88 -13.68 -6.44
N MET A 57 -2.57 -13.68 -6.59
CA MET A 57 -1.87 -12.53 -7.18
C MET A 57 -2.21 -12.38 -8.67
N GLU A 58 -2.35 -13.50 -9.35
CA GLU A 58 -2.70 -13.56 -10.77
C GLU A 58 -3.96 -12.76 -11.07
N ASP A 59 -5.02 -12.96 -10.31
CA ASP A 59 -6.30 -12.26 -10.49
C ASP A 59 -6.19 -10.75 -10.26
N ALA A 60 -5.23 -10.31 -9.44
CA ALA A 60 -5.01 -8.89 -9.20
C ALA A 60 -4.08 -8.25 -10.23
N PHE A 61 -3.14 -9.02 -10.79
CA PHE A 61 -2.21 -8.51 -11.78
C PHE A 61 -2.80 -8.49 -13.20
N ASP A 62 -3.76 -9.36 -13.50
CA ASP A 62 -4.34 -9.49 -14.84
C ASP A 62 -4.94 -8.16 -15.32
N GLY A 63 -4.27 -7.56 -16.32
CA GLY A 63 -4.68 -6.31 -16.95
C GLY A 63 -4.52 -5.05 -16.07
N ALA A 64 -3.86 -5.13 -14.92
CA ALA A 64 -3.64 -3.98 -14.05
C ALA A 64 -2.84 -2.87 -14.74
N ASP A 65 -3.23 -1.62 -14.56
CA ASP A 65 -2.47 -0.42 -14.97
C ASP A 65 -1.39 -0.05 -13.94
N ILE A 66 -1.66 -0.33 -12.66
CA ILE A 66 -0.77 -0.04 -11.52
C ILE A 66 -0.75 -1.25 -10.60
N VAL A 67 0.41 -1.60 -10.08
CA VAL A 67 0.57 -2.62 -9.04
C VAL A 67 1.27 -2.02 -7.83
N TYR A 68 0.80 -2.39 -6.64
CA TYR A 68 1.34 -1.91 -5.37
C TYR A 68 1.58 -3.09 -4.41
N PRO A 69 2.59 -3.93 -4.69
CA PRO A 69 2.91 -5.07 -3.83
C PRO A 69 3.39 -4.60 -2.46
N LYS A 70 2.87 -5.21 -1.40
CA LYS A 70 3.28 -4.90 -0.03
C LYS A 70 2.97 -6.07 0.89
N SER A 71 3.93 -6.50 1.67
CA SER A 71 3.70 -7.48 2.74
C SER A 71 3.13 -6.80 3.99
N TRP A 72 2.21 -7.49 4.67
CA TRP A 72 1.64 -7.05 5.96
C TRP A 72 1.31 -8.23 6.86
N ALA A 73 1.11 -7.98 8.14
CA ALA A 73 0.56 -8.97 9.06
C ALA A 73 -0.97 -8.90 9.07
N PRO A 74 -1.66 -10.03 9.28
CA PRO A 74 -3.12 -10.07 9.39
C PRO A 74 -3.66 -9.11 10.45
N PHE A 75 -4.85 -8.54 10.25
CA PHE A 75 -5.50 -7.68 11.23
C PHE A 75 -5.68 -8.38 12.58
N ALA A 76 -6.13 -9.64 12.59
CA ALA A 76 -6.28 -10.43 13.81
C ALA A 76 -4.95 -10.58 14.59
N ALA A 77 -3.82 -10.71 13.89
CA ALA A 77 -2.51 -10.75 14.53
C ALA A 77 -2.12 -9.41 15.16
N MET A 78 -2.50 -8.28 14.53
CA MET A 78 -2.28 -6.95 15.09
C MET A 78 -3.11 -6.73 16.36
N GLU A 79 -4.35 -7.18 16.39
CA GLU A 79 -5.19 -7.13 17.60
C GLU A 79 -4.60 -7.98 18.74
N GLN A 80 -4.17 -9.20 18.43
CA GLN A 80 -3.53 -10.08 19.42
C GLN A 80 -2.24 -9.45 19.96
N ARG A 81 -1.38 -8.92 19.09
CA ARG A 81 -0.15 -8.23 19.48
C ARG A 81 -0.44 -7.04 20.41
N THR A 82 -1.47 -6.25 20.10
CA THR A 82 -1.87 -5.10 20.93
C THR A 82 -2.25 -5.55 22.35
N LYS A 83 -3.02 -6.64 22.46
CA LYS A 83 -3.41 -7.20 23.78
C LYS A 83 -2.19 -7.70 24.57
N LEU A 84 -1.24 -8.35 23.91
CA LEU A 84 0.00 -8.82 24.54
C LEU A 84 0.87 -7.66 25.03
N TYR A 85 1.00 -6.59 24.24
CA TYR A 85 1.70 -5.37 24.68
C TYR A 85 1.01 -4.71 25.87
N GLN A 86 -0.31 -4.62 25.87
CA GLN A 86 -1.05 -4.05 27.01
C GLN A 86 -0.89 -4.89 28.29
N ALA A 87 -0.75 -6.20 28.16
CA ALA A 87 -0.51 -7.11 29.26
C ALA A 87 0.96 -7.16 29.72
N GLY A 88 1.89 -6.55 28.98
CA GLY A 88 3.33 -6.68 29.23
C GLY A 88 3.88 -8.09 29.00
N ASP A 89 3.19 -8.91 28.21
CA ASP A 89 3.53 -10.32 27.96
C ASP A 89 4.57 -10.43 26.83
N GLN A 90 5.83 -10.27 27.17
CA GLN A 90 6.92 -10.39 26.20
C GLN A 90 7.05 -11.82 25.62
N ALA A 91 6.81 -12.86 26.44
CA ALA A 91 6.87 -14.24 25.98
C ALA A 91 5.77 -14.54 24.94
N GLY A 92 4.56 -14.02 25.17
CA GLY A 92 3.46 -14.10 24.21
C GLY A 92 3.76 -13.36 22.91
N ILE A 93 4.40 -12.19 22.97
CA ILE A 93 4.85 -11.43 21.78
C ILE A 93 5.85 -12.25 20.97
N ASP A 94 6.87 -12.82 21.60
CA ASP A 94 7.90 -13.63 20.95
C ASP A 94 7.30 -14.90 20.31
N ALA A 95 6.32 -15.54 20.98
CA ALA A 95 5.61 -16.68 20.45
C ALA A 95 4.76 -16.32 19.22
N LEU A 96 4.02 -15.20 19.28
CA LEU A 96 3.25 -14.69 18.15
C LEU A 96 4.15 -14.37 16.95
N GLU A 97 5.31 -13.77 17.18
CA GLU A 97 6.25 -13.44 16.12
C GLU A 97 6.78 -14.68 15.40
N LYS A 98 7.12 -15.73 16.14
CA LYS A 98 7.50 -17.04 15.58
C LYS A 98 6.38 -17.65 14.74
N GLN A 99 5.13 -17.58 15.23
CA GLN A 99 3.96 -18.06 14.50
C GLN A 99 3.77 -17.30 13.18
N LEU A 100 3.85 -15.98 13.20
CA LEU A 100 3.70 -15.15 12.00
C LEU A 100 4.81 -15.40 10.97
N LEU A 101 6.05 -15.60 11.42
CA LEU A 101 7.16 -15.98 10.53
C LEU A 101 6.94 -17.35 9.87
N ALA A 102 6.43 -18.32 10.63
CA ALA A 102 6.11 -19.65 10.09
C ALA A 102 4.93 -19.59 9.10
N GLN A 103 3.93 -18.75 9.35
CA GLN A 103 2.83 -18.49 8.43
C GLN A 103 3.32 -17.81 7.15
N ASN A 104 4.12 -16.76 7.25
CA ASN A 104 4.69 -16.07 6.09
C ASN A 104 5.55 -16.98 5.22
N ALA A 105 6.27 -17.93 5.83
CA ALA A 105 7.09 -18.88 5.09
C ALA A 105 6.30 -19.81 4.15
N GLN A 106 4.98 -19.90 4.32
CA GLN A 106 4.09 -20.67 3.44
C GLN A 106 3.66 -19.90 2.18
N HIS A 107 3.96 -18.60 2.10
CA HIS A 107 3.53 -17.69 1.05
C HIS A 107 4.71 -16.97 0.38
N LYS A 108 5.83 -17.66 0.23
CA LYS A 108 7.04 -17.13 -0.43
C LYS A 108 6.88 -16.93 -1.93
N ASP A 109 5.88 -17.57 -2.52
CA ASP A 109 5.42 -17.42 -3.89
C ASP A 109 4.70 -16.08 -4.14
N TRP A 110 4.28 -15.39 -3.08
CA TRP A 110 3.65 -14.07 -3.17
C TRP A 110 4.68 -12.96 -3.39
N THR A 111 5.35 -13.03 -4.53
CA THR A 111 6.40 -12.09 -4.95
C THR A 111 6.02 -11.41 -6.27
N CYS A 112 6.17 -10.10 -6.35
CA CYS A 112 6.04 -9.34 -7.59
C CYS A 112 7.24 -9.65 -8.50
N SER A 113 7.10 -10.70 -9.29
CA SER A 113 8.12 -11.21 -10.21
C SER A 113 7.95 -10.63 -11.63
N GLU A 114 8.96 -10.86 -12.48
CA GLU A 114 8.85 -10.54 -13.91
C GLU A 114 7.68 -11.28 -14.58
N GLU A 115 7.40 -12.51 -14.17
CA GLU A 115 6.26 -13.28 -14.71
C GLU A 115 4.93 -12.64 -14.32
N MET A 116 4.81 -12.19 -13.07
CA MET A 116 3.61 -11.47 -12.62
C MET A 116 3.46 -10.14 -13.36
N MET A 117 4.54 -9.40 -13.58
CA MET A 117 4.48 -8.13 -14.32
C MET A 117 4.04 -8.31 -15.77
N LYS A 118 4.35 -9.43 -16.44
CA LYS A 118 3.88 -9.74 -17.80
C LYS A 118 2.36 -9.88 -17.90
N ARG A 119 1.67 -10.26 -16.83
CA ARG A 119 0.22 -10.38 -16.76
C ARG A 119 -0.52 -9.05 -16.76
N THR A 120 0.17 -7.99 -16.36
CA THR A 120 -0.39 -6.65 -16.30
C THR A 120 -0.71 -6.11 -17.70
N LYS A 121 -1.40 -4.99 -17.78
CA LYS A 121 -1.79 -4.36 -19.03
C LYS A 121 -0.57 -4.10 -19.91
N ASN A 122 -0.49 -4.83 -21.02
CA ASN A 122 0.63 -4.84 -21.96
C ASN A 122 2.01 -5.19 -21.30
N GLY A 123 2.02 -5.83 -20.15
CA GLY A 123 3.22 -6.12 -19.36
C GLY A 123 3.93 -4.86 -18.85
N LYS A 124 3.21 -3.72 -18.70
CA LYS A 124 3.79 -2.39 -18.46
C LYS A 124 3.12 -1.63 -17.32
N ALA A 125 2.42 -2.32 -16.40
CA ALA A 125 1.88 -1.64 -15.23
C ALA A 125 2.95 -0.83 -14.50
N LEU A 126 2.56 0.31 -13.96
CA LEU A 126 3.42 1.06 -13.07
C LEU A 126 3.55 0.34 -11.73
N TYR A 127 4.77 -0.04 -11.36
CA TYR A 127 5.06 -0.56 -10.04
C TYR A 127 5.31 0.60 -9.08
N LEU A 128 4.56 0.65 -7.98
CA LEU A 128 4.71 1.63 -6.90
C LEU A 128 4.95 0.93 -5.56
N HIS A 129 5.59 1.62 -4.63
CA HIS A 129 5.89 1.11 -3.29
C HIS A 129 6.23 2.24 -2.31
N CYS A 130 5.72 2.15 -1.08
CA CYS A 130 5.94 3.15 -0.03
C CYS A 130 7.38 3.23 0.51
N LEU A 131 8.24 2.28 0.14
CA LEU A 131 9.61 2.14 0.67
C LEU A 131 9.71 2.12 2.22
N PRO A 132 10.65 1.36 2.79
CA PRO A 132 11.57 0.43 2.12
C PRO A 132 10.86 -0.81 1.61
N ALA A 133 11.38 -1.44 0.53
CA ALA A 133 10.90 -2.70 -0.02
C ALA A 133 11.78 -3.87 0.42
N ASP A 134 11.16 -5.06 0.58
CA ASP A 134 11.90 -6.32 0.70
C ASP A 134 12.19 -6.83 -0.71
N ILE A 135 13.44 -6.68 -1.15
CA ILE A 135 13.88 -6.99 -2.51
C ILE A 135 14.62 -8.32 -2.49
N THR A 136 14.12 -9.29 -3.26
CA THR A 136 14.72 -10.63 -3.39
C THR A 136 16.16 -10.56 -3.84
N GLY A 137 17.05 -11.21 -3.10
CA GLY A 137 18.47 -11.30 -3.38
C GLY A 137 19.28 -10.04 -3.07
N LEU A 138 18.63 -8.94 -2.60
CA LEU A 138 19.30 -7.71 -2.23
C LEU A 138 19.13 -7.39 -0.74
N SER A 139 17.92 -7.17 -0.27
CA SER A 139 17.63 -6.85 1.15
C SER A 139 17.29 -8.09 1.97
N CYS A 140 16.87 -9.17 1.32
CA CYS A 140 16.52 -10.44 1.93
C CYS A 140 16.64 -11.58 0.90
N PRO A 141 16.73 -12.86 1.33
CA PRO A 141 16.76 -13.99 0.41
C PRO A 141 15.52 -14.12 -0.47
N GLU A 142 14.35 -13.85 0.11
CA GLU A 142 13.04 -13.94 -0.54
C GLU A 142 12.20 -12.72 -0.12
N GLY A 143 11.82 -11.89 -1.07
CA GLY A 143 11.19 -10.60 -0.84
C GLY A 143 9.81 -10.47 -1.48
N GLU A 144 9.20 -9.31 -1.31
CA GLU A 144 7.92 -8.96 -1.91
C GLU A 144 8.03 -8.53 -3.38
N VAL A 145 9.26 -8.35 -3.88
CA VAL A 145 9.55 -7.97 -5.27
C VAL A 145 10.90 -8.52 -5.73
N ASP A 146 10.99 -8.92 -6.99
CA ASP A 146 12.25 -9.28 -7.64
C ASP A 146 13.12 -8.05 -7.89
N ASN A 147 14.45 -8.21 -7.75
CA ASN A 147 15.40 -7.13 -7.97
C ASN A 147 15.30 -6.50 -9.36
N SER A 148 15.09 -7.30 -10.42
CA SER A 148 14.95 -6.80 -11.79
C SER A 148 13.70 -5.91 -11.97
N VAL A 149 12.59 -6.27 -11.33
CA VAL A 149 11.37 -5.45 -11.32
C VAL A 149 11.64 -4.14 -10.57
N PHE A 150 12.22 -4.23 -9.37
CA PHE A 150 12.51 -3.05 -8.56
C PHE A 150 13.44 -2.06 -9.28
N ASP A 151 14.54 -2.53 -9.87
CA ASP A 151 15.50 -1.70 -10.60
C ASP A 151 14.86 -0.98 -11.79
N ARG A 152 13.99 -1.64 -12.52
CA ARG A 152 13.27 -1.04 -13.66
C ARG A 152 12.41 0.15 -13.25
N TYR A 153 11.86 0.14 -12.04
CA TYR A 153 10.99 1.19 -11.53
C TYR A 153 11.65 2.12 -10.51
N LEU A 154 12.96 2.04 -10.33
CA LEU A 154 13.70 2.85 -9.35
C LEU A 154 13.40 4.35 -9.47
N VAL A 155 13.45 4.90 -10.69
CA VAL A 155 13.18 6.32 -10.92
C VAL A 155 11.72 6.70 -10.64
N PRO A 156 10.70 5.98 -11.15
CA PRO A 156 9.31 6.20 -10.75
C PRO A 156 9.06 6.11 -9.24
N LEU A 157 9.69 5.18 -8.54
CA LEU A 157 9.56 5.02 -7.08
C LEU A 157 10.11 6.22 -6.31
N TYR A 158 11.28 6.71 -6.68
CA TYR A 158 11.84 7.91 -6.06
C TYR A 158 11.03 9.16 -6.40
N LYS A 159 10.42 9.22 -7.58
CA LYS A 159 9.48 10.27 -7.94
C LYS A 159 8.22 10.20 -7.07
N GLU A 160 7.64 9.01 -6.85
CA GLU A 160 6.55 8.80 -5.89
C GLU A 160 6.93 9.33 -4.50
N ALA A 161 8.07 8.89 -3.97
CA ALA A 161 8.55 9.33 -2.66
C ALA A 161 8.75 10.84 -2.57
N SER A 162 9.12 11.51 -3.65
CA SER A 162 9.33 12.96 -3.71
C SER A 162 8.06 13.80 -3.54
N TYR A 163 6.87 13.21 -3.69
CA TYR A 163 5.60 13.89 -3.44
C TYR A 163 5.23 13.99 -1.96
N LYS A 164 5.90 13.22 -1.09
CA LYS A 164 5.60 13.19 0.35
C LYS A 164 5.63 14.58 1.03
N PRO A 165 6.61 15.48 0.77
CA PRO A 165 6.61 16.81 1.33
C PRO A 165 5.38 17.64 0.96
N TYR A 166 4.88 17.50 -0.26
CA TYR A 166 3.68 18.22 -0.71
C TYR A 166 2.42 17.73 0.01
N ILE A 167 2.28 16.44 0.21
CA ILE A 167 1.16 15.86 0.97
C ILE A 167 1.21 16.31 2.43
N ILE A 168 2.40 16.32 3.06
CA ILE A 168 2.58 16.82 4.42
C ILE A 168 2.24 18.31 4.50
N ALA A 169 2.70 19.12 3.55
CA ALA A 169 2.37 20.54 3.49
C ALA A 169 0.86 20.78 3.33
N ALA A 170 0.19 20.00 2.48
CA ALA A 170 -1.26 20.05 2.33
C ALA A 170 -1.99 19.71 3.64
N MET A 171 -1.57 18.67 4.36
CA MET A 171 -2.13 18.29 5.65
C MET A 171 -1.97 19.41 6.70
N ILE A 172 -0.80 20.06 6.74
CA ILE A 172 -0.53 21.20 7.65
C ILE A 172 -1.45 22.37 7.27
N LEU A 173 -1.54 22.71 5.99
CA LEU A 173 -2.41 23.78 5.50
C LEU A 173 -3.88 23.54 5.90
N MET A 174 -4.38 22.33 5.61
CA MET A 174 -5.76 21.92 5.93
C MET A 174 -6.06 21.98 7.43
N SER A 175 -5.06 21.71 8.29
CA SER A 175 -5.24 21.74 9.75
C SER A 175 -5.10 23.14 10.37
N LYS A 176 -4.45 24.08 9.69
CA LYS A 176 -4.13 25.42 10.24
C LYS A 176 -4.92 26.54 9.61
N VAL A 177 -5.45 26.38 8.41
CA VAL A 177 -6.17 27.43 7.66
C VAL A 177 -7.65 27.09 7.60
N LYS A 178 -8.50 28.04 8.02
CA LYS A 178 -9.95 27.83 8.11
C LYS A 178 -10.59 27.57 6.74
N ASP A 179 -10.13 28.27 5.69
CA ASP A 179 -10.53 28.08 4.31
C ASP A 179 -9.29 27.91 3.42
N PRO A 180 -8.73 26.70 3.36
CA PRO A 180 -7.48 26.45 2.65
C PRO A 180 -7.62 26.59 1.12
N VAL A 181 -8.81 26.33 0.57
CA VAL A 181 -9.05 26.44 -0.88
C VAL A 181 -8.98 27.89 -1.31
N SER A 182 -9.71 28.79 -0.65
CA SER A 182 -9.68 30.23 -0.95
C SER A 182 -8.31 30.83 -0.71
N ALA A 183 -7.58 30.37 0.33
CA ALA A 183 -6.22 30.82 0.61
C ALA A 183 -5.26 30.43 -0.53
N LEU A 184 -5.33 29.20 -1.05
CA LEU A 184 -4.52 28.75 -2.19
C LEU A 184 -4.86 29.51 -3.47
N MET A 185 -6.16 29.73 -3.75
CA MET A 185 -6.58 30.50 -4.92
C MET A 185 -6.07 31.96 -4.87
N ALA A 186 -6.09 32.59 -3.70
CA ALA A 186 -5.56 33.93 -3.52
C ALA A 186 -4.03 33.99 -3.74
N LEU A 187 -3.29 32.98 -3.30
CA LEU A 187 -1.86 32.87 -3.54
C LEU A 187 -1.53 32.67 -5.02
N ASP A 188 -2.30 31.87 -5.74
CA ASP A 188 -2.12 31.65 -7.18
C ASP A 188 -2.34 32.93 -7.99
N GLN A 189 -3.41 33.66 -7.70
CA GLN A 189 -3.71 34.94 -8.35
C GLN A 189 -2.68 36.04 -8.05
N GLY A 190 -2.06 36.01 -6.88
CA GLY A 190 -1.04 36.96 -6.44
C GLY A 190 0.40 36.62 -6.87
N SER A 191 0.60 35.40 -7.39
CA SER A 191 1.93 34.89 -7.68
C SER A 191 2.52 35.51 -8.96
N LYS A 192 3.47 36.45 -8.78
CA LYS A 192 4.38 36.91 -9.85
C LYS A 192 5.63 36.04 -9.98
N ARG A 193 5.64 34.82 -9.41
CA ARG A 193 6.81 33.93 -9.53
C ARG A 193 6.98 33.46 -10.97
N LYS A 194 8.08 33.86 -11.60
CA LYS A 194 8.56 33.15 -12.78
C LYS A 194 8.97 31.75 -12.33
N LEU A 195 8.31 30.75 -12.87
CA LEU A 195 8.80 29.37 -12.80
C LEU A 195 10.07 29.30 -13.63
N PHE A 196 11.18 28.96 -13.01
CA PHE A 196 12.44 28.67 -13.68
C PHE A 196 12.37 27.30 -14.34
#